data_9b4f357a7639b41fe94ae28e3b9e4c37
#
_entry.id   9b4f357a7639b41fe94ae28e3b9e4c37
#
_cell.length_a   1.000
_cell.length_b   1.000
_cell.length_c   1.000
_cell.angle_alpha   90.00
_cell.angle_beta   90.00
_cell.angle_gamma   90.00
#
_symmetry.space_group_name_H-M   'P 1'
#
loop_
_entity.id
_entity.type
_entity.pdbx_description
1 polymer ?
#
loop_
_entity_poly.entity_id
_entity_poly.type
_entity_poly.pdbx_seq_one_letter_code
_entity_poly.pdbx_strand_id
1 'polypeptide(L)'
;MTEVESRSERLERCLDAIGQSPGSAVAHYNLGLAYQKVGRFQEAEQAYERSVELDPTLAEAWVNLGGVRLHGWDFAGCMEASLRAVELRDDLVLAHHNLGQACLYMNDPEGLVRCARRALELDPDHPPSHYYAAVGLLALGELGAAERHLGRAVELGHRPTAEFLRALERAQRDRTAGRIDIVEISGGEAPGKAKED
;
A
#
# COMPACT_ATOMS: atom_id res chain seq x y z
N MET A 1 -18.02 -31.59 7.35
CA MET A 1 -17.28 -30.98 6.24
C MET A 1 -17.97 -29.68 5.96
N THR A 2 -17.40 -28.56 6.40
CA THR A 2 -17.92 -27.22 6.08
C THR A 2 -17.60 -26.98 4.62
N GLU A 3 -18.64 -26.84 3.78
CA GLU A 3 -18.49 -26.42 2.39
C GLU A 3 -17.77 -25.07 2.36
N VAL A 4 -16.65 -25.01 1.64
CA VAL A 4 -15.93 -23.76 1.40
C VAL A 4 -16.78 -22.95 0.44
N GLU A 5 -17.45 -21.91 0.94
CA GLU A 5 -18.25 -20.98 0.17
C GLU A 5 -17.46 -20.47 -1.05
N SER A 6 -18.04 -20.55 -2.23
CA SER A 6 -17.44 -20.03 -3.45
C SER A 6 -17.38 -18.49 -3.40
N ARG A 7 -16.43 -17.91 -4.17
CA ARG A 7 -16.31 -16.44 -4.28
C ARG A 7 -17.59 -15.78 -4.81
N SER A 8 -18.34 -16.48 -5.67
CA SER A 8 -19.61 -16.02 -6.24
C SER A 8 -20.72 -16.01 -5.20
N GLU A 9 -20.88 -17.10 -4.44
CA GLU A 9 -21.89 -17.20 -3.37
C GLU A 9 -21.70 -16.14 -2.29
N ARG A 10 -20.43 -15.84 -1.95
CA ARG A 10 -20.12 -14.76 -1.02
C ARG A 10 -20.55 -13.38 -1.56
N LEU A 11 -20.30 -13.11 -2.84
CA LEU A 11 -20.73 -11.86 -3.48
C LEU A 11 -22.25 -11.72 -3.49
N GLU A 12 -22.97 -12.77 -3.89
CA GLU A 12 -24.46 -12.78 -3.89
C GLU A 12 -24.99 -12.50 -2.48
N ARG A 13 -24.47 -13.17 -1.47
CA ARG A 13 -24.86 -12.92 -0.07
C ARG A 13 -24.61 -11.48 0.38
N CYS A 14 -23.49 -10.86 -0.04
CA CYS A 14 -23.25 -9.45 0.27
C CYS A 14 -24.25 -8.53 -0.44
N LEU A 15 -24.65 -8.85 -1.68
CA LEU A 15 -25.67 -8.10 -2.40
C LEU A 15 -27.06 -8.22 -1.74
N ASP A 16 -27.41 -9.42 -1.29
CA ASP A 16 -28.65 -9.64 -0.53
C ASP A 16 -28.67 -8.84 0.78
N ALA A 17 -27.52 -8.79 1.49
CA ALA A 17 -27.38 -8.01 2.72
C ALA A 17 -27.59 -6.50 2.47
N ILE A 18 -27.10 -5.97 1.34
CA ILE A 18 -27.37 -4.58 0.93
C ILE A 18 -28.86 -4.38 0.63
N GLY A 19 -29.51 -5.35 -0.05
CA GLY A 19 -30.97 -5.29 -0.31
C GLY A 19 -31.79 -5.20 0.98
N GLN A 20 -31.37 -5.89 2.04
CA GLN A 20 -32.02 -5.86 3.35
C GLN A 20 -31.67 -4.62 4.18
N SER A 21 -30.47 -4.09 4.05
CA SER A 21 -29.96 -2.98 4.86
C SER A 21 -29.09 -2.02 4.03
N PRO A 22 -29.71 -1.20 3.16
CA PRO A 22 -28.94 -0.32 2.24
C PRO A 22 -28.15 0.78 2.95
N GLY A 23 -28.50 1.12 4.20
CA GLY A 23 -27.79 2.10 5.03
C GLY A 23 -26.71 1.50 5.94
N SER A 24 -26.37 0.22 5.79
CA SER A 24 -25.36 -0.42 6.63
C SER A 24 -23.95 -0.22 6.07
N ALA A 25 -23.13 0.60 6.74
CA ALA A 25 -21.73 0.81 6.39
C ALA A 25 -20.93 -0.52 6.33
N VAL A 26 -21.17 -1.41 7.31
CA VAL A 26 -20.51 -2.72 7.38
C VAL A 26 -20.94 -3.62 6.21
N ALA A 27 -22.20 -3.55 5.76
CA ALA A 27 -22.65 -4.32 4.60
C ALA A 27 -21.93 -3.85 3.32
N HIS A 28 -21.78 -2.55 3.11
CA HIS A 28 -21.02 -1.99 1.99
C HIS A 28 -19.53 -2.32 2.09
N TYR A 29 -18.92 -2.27 3.27
CA TYR A 29 -17.55 -2.72 3.49
C TYR A 29 -17.35 -4.19 3.09
N ASN A 30 -18.25 -5.07 3.53
CA ASN A 30 -18.19 -6.50 3.19
C ASN A 30 -18.38 -6.76 1.69
N LEU A 31 -19.23 -5.96 1.03
CA LEU A 31 -19.41 -6.00 -0.42
C LEU A 31 -18.11 -5.60 -1.14
N GLY A 32 -17.44 -4.54 -0.67
CA GLY A 32 -16.14 -4.12 -1.18
C GLY A 32 -15.09 -5.24 -1.08
N LEU A 33 -15.00 -5.92 0.07
CA LEU A 33 -14.13 -7.08 0.25
C LEU A 33 -14.46 -8.24 -0.71
N ALA A 34 -15.76 -8.48 -0.97
CA ALA A 34 -16.19 -9.51 -1.91
C ALA A 34 -15.80 -9.17 -3.34
N TYR A 35 -16.00 -7.93 -3.78
CA TYR A 35 -15.58 -7.44 -5.09
C TYR A 35 -14.07 -7.51 -5.27
N GLN A 36 -13.29 -7.08 -4.29
CA GLN A 36 -11.83 -7.14 -4.34
C GLN A 36 -11.32 -8.58 -4.50
N LYS A 37 -11.94 -9.55 -3.82
CA LYS A 37 -11.58 -10.98 -3.93
C LYS A 37 -11.84 -11.58 -5.30
N VAL A 38 -12.77 -11.04 -6.08
CA VAL A 38 -13.04 -11.46 -7.46
C VAL A 38 -12.36 -10.57 -8.51
N GLY A 39 -11.50 -9.62 -8.09
CA GLY A 39 -10.74 -8.74 -8.98
C GLY A 39 -11.55 -7.57 -9.55
N ARG A 40 -12.75 -7.29 -9.02
CA ARG A 40 -13.61 -6.17 -9.44
C ARG A 40 -13.27 -4.93 -8.62
N PHE A 41 -12.11 -4.33 -8.90
CA PHE A 41 -11.55 -3.26 -8.06
C PHE A 41 -12.34 -1.96 -8.13
N GLN A 42 -12.94 -1.61 -9.27
CA GLN A 42 -13.76 -0.41 -9.40
C GLN A 42 -15.04 -0.50 -8.58
N GLU A 43 -15.71 -1.65 -8.60
CA GLU A 43 -16.90 -1.88 -7.77
C GLU A 43 -16.55 -1.99 -6.28
N ALA A 44 -15.34 -2.51 -5.97
CA ALA A 44 -14.84 -2.52 -4.60
C ALA A 44 -14.64 -1.08 -4.08
N GLU A 45 -14.07 -0.19 -4.90
CA GLU A 45 -13.89 1.23 -4.57
C GLU A 45 -15.22 1.89 -4.24
N GLN A 46 -16.21 1.77 -5.13
CA GLN A 46 -17.55 2.34 -4.92
C GLN A 46 -18.21 1.80 -3.62
N ALA A 47 -18.04 0.52 -3.34
CA ALA A 47 -18.58 -0.07 -2.13
C ALA A 47 -17.87 0.45 -0.86
N TYR A 48 -16.54 0.62 -0.89
CA TYR A 48 -15.82 1.22 0.23
C TYR A 48 -16.13 2.71 0.39
N GLU A 49 -16.26 3.47 -0.70
CA GLU A 49 -16.71 4.88 -0.64
C GLU A 49 -18.06 4.98 0.03
N ARG A 50 -19.01 4.14 -0.38
CA ARG A 50 -20.33 4.13 0.26
C ARG A 50 -20.25 3.73 1.74
N SER A 51 -19.37 2.83 2.10
CA SER A 51 -19.14 2.45 3.49
C SER A 51 -18.66 3.64 4.34
N VAL A 52 -17.63 4.38 3.88
CA VAL A 52 -17.08 5.53 4.62
C VAL A 52 -18.00 6.76 4.61
N GLU A 53 -18.87 6.91 3.61
CA GLU A 53 -19.94 7.91 3.63
C GLU A 53 -20.98 7.63 4.72
N LEU A 54 -21.33 6.35 4.92
CA LEU A 54 -22.32 5.92 5.91
C LEU A 54 -21.74 5.91 7.33
N ASP A 55 -20.48 5.51 7.48
CA ASP A 55 -19.75 5.55 8.74
C ASP A 55 -18.30 6.02 8.51
N PRO A 56 -18.04 7.33 8.64
CA PRO A 56 -16.71 7.88 8.50
C PRO A 56 -15.68 7.42 9.55
N THR A 57 -16.15 6.72 10.60
CA THR A 57 -15.27 6.23 11.68
C THR A 57 -14.79 4.80 11.47
N LEU A 58 -15.24 4.12 10.41
CA LEU A 58 -14.82 2.76 10.08
C LEU A 58 -13.43 2.76 9.43
N ALA A 59 -12.38 2.71 10.26
CA ALA A 59 -11.00 2.81 9.82
C ALA A 59 -10.60 1.72 8.80
N GLU A 60 -11.12 0.51 8.95
CA GLU A 60 -10.88 -0.61 8.04
C GLU A 60 -11.39 -0.34 6.61
N ALA A 61 -12.49 0.39 6.48
CA ALA A 61 -13.01 0.77 5.16
C ALA A 61 -12.09 1.80 4.49
N TRP A 62 -11.58 2.77 5.25
CA TRP A 62 -10.60 3.74 4.77
C TRP A 62 -9.29 3.08 4.32
N VAL A 63 -8.77 2.11 5.08
CA VAL A 63 -7.56 1.34 4.68
C VAL A 63 -7.77 0.64 3.34
N ASN A 64 -8.90 -0.05 3.19
CA ASN A 64 -9.19 -0.80 1.96
C ASN A 64 -9.49 0.13 0.78
N LEU A 65 -10.14 1.27 1.02
CA LEU A 65 -10.32 2.32 0.01
C LEU A 65 -8.97 2.83 -0.49
N GLY A 66 -8.03 3.13 0.43
CA GLY A 66 -6.66 3.50 0.07
C GLY A 66 -5.97 2.43 -0.78
N GLY A 67 -6.13 1.15 -0.41
CA GLY A 67 -5.55 0.03 -1.15
C GLY A 67 -6.11 -0.15 -2.57
N VAL A 68 -7.41 0.01 -2.78
CA VAL A 68 -8.01 -0.10 -4.14
C VAL A 68 -7.69 1.12 -4.99
N ARG A 69 -7.63 2.33 -4.43
CA ARG A 69 -7.16 3.54 -5.12
C ARG A 69 -5.71 3.42 -5.56
N LEU A 70 -4.86 2.88 -4.70
CA LEU A 70 -3.48 2.56 -5.05
C LEU A 70 -3.38 1.59 -6.24
N HIS A 71 -4.20 0.54 -6.25
CA HIS A 71 -4.30 -0.39 -7.37
C HIS A 71 -4.77 0.29 -8.67
N GLY A 72 -5.65 1.28 -8.56
CA GLY A 72 -6.13 2.15 -9.64
C GLY A 72 -5.15 3.26 -10.03
N TRP A 73 -3.94 3.32 -9.44
CA TRP A 73 -2.92 4.36 -9.65
C TRP A 73 -3.33 5.76 -9.17
N ASP A 74 -4.37 5.86 -8.36
CA ASP A 74 -4.74 7.09 -7.66
C ASP A 74 -3.94 7.23 -6.35
N PHE A 75 -2.71 7.72 -6.47
CA PHE A 75 -1.82 7.88 -5.32
C PHE A 75 -2.30 8.98 -4.36
N ALA A 76 -2.92 10.04 -4.88
CA ALA A 76 -3.45 11.12 -4.06
C ALA A 76 -4.64 10.64 -3.24
N GLY A 77 -5.59 9.94 -3.87
CA GLY A 77 -6.73 9.33 -3.18
C GLY A 77 -6.31 8.22 -2.20
N CYS A 78 -5.26 7.44 -2.54
CA CYS A 78 -4.67 6.48 -1.61
C CYS A 78 -4.12 7.18 -0.36
N MET A 79 -3.37 8.27 -0.53
CA MET A 79 -2.82 9.05 0.58
C MET A 79 -3.92 9.61 1.47
N GLU A 80 -4.94 10.26 0.89
CA GLU A 80 -6.09 10.80 1.62
C GLU A 80 -6.79 9.75 2.48
N ALA A 81 -7.18 8.64 1.86
CA ALA A 81 -7.89 7.56 2.55
C ALA A 81 -7.03 6.92 3.66
N SER A 82 -5.74 6.69 3.39
CA SER A 82 -4.84 6.08 4.37
C SER A 82 -4.50 7.02 5.53
N LEU A 83 -4.38 8.34 5.29
CA LEU A 83 -4.25 9.33 6.37
C LEU A 83 -5.48 9.32 7.25
N ARG A 84 -6.67 9.27 6.66
CA ARG A 84 -7.92 9.19 7.43
C ARG A 84 -7.99 7.93 8.28
N ALA A 85 -7.54 6.80 7.75
CA ALA A 85 -7.44 5.55 8.52
C ALA A 85 -6.48 5.68 9.72
N VAL A 86 -5.30 6.29 9.53
CA VAL A 86 -4.30 6.51 10.59
C VAL A 86 -4.82 7.49 11.65
N GLU A 87 -5.54 8.55 11.27
CA GLU A 87 -6.18 9.48 12.23
C GLU A 87 -7.19 8.77 13.12
N LEU A 88 -7.92 7.80 12.59
CA LEU A 88 -8.89 7.00 13.34
C LEU A 88 -8.22 5.92 14.17
N ARG A 89 -7.22 5.25 13.60
CA ARG A 89 -6.48 4.13 14.22
C ARG A 89 -5.04 4.09 13.71
N ASP A 90 -4.11 4.55 14.53
CA ASP A 90 -2.67 4.60 14.22
C ASP A 90 -1.97 3.22 14.31
N ASP A 91 -2.67 2.18 14.78
CA ASP A 91 -2.15 0.82 14.92
C ASP A 91 -2.36 -0.07 13.66
N LEU A 92 -2.82 0.50 12.56
CA LEU A 92 -3.09 -0.23 11.32
C LEU A 92 -1.85 -0.28 10.41
N VAL A 93 -1.08 -1.37 10.47
CA VAL A 93 0.12 -1.58 9.64
C VAL A 93 -0.16 -1.33 8.15
N LEU A 94 -1.31 -1.81 7.64
CA LEU A 94 -1.68 -1.63 6.24
C LEU A 94 -1.94 -0.18 5.85
N ALA A 95 -2.43 0.67 6.77
CA ALA A 95 -2.60 2.10 6.50
C ALA A 95 -1.23 2.78 6.26
N HIS A 96 -0.26 2.50 7.14
CA HIS A 96 1.12 3.00 6.99
C HIS A 96 1.81 2.41 5.75
N HIS A 97 1.53 1.16 5.41
CA HIS A 97 2.02 0.52 4.19
C HIS A 97 1.48 1.25 2.92
N ASN A 98 0.17 1.49 2.86
CA ASN A 98 -0.44 2.20 1.74
C ASN A 98 0.10 3.64 1.61
N LEU A 99 0.26 4.36 2.74
CA LEU A 99 0.90 5.68 2.76
C LEU A 99 2.34 5.61 2.23
N GLY A 100 3.10 4.61 2.64
CA GLY A 100 4.46 4.40 2.15
C GLY A 100 4.50 4.19 0.63
N GLN A 101 3.58 3.39 0.09
CA GLN A 101 3.48 3.20 -1.36
C GLN A 101 3.09 4.50 -2.09
N ALA A 102 2.15 5.29 -1.56
CA ALA A 102 1.81 6.58 -2.13
C ALA A 102 3.03 7.52 -2.14
N CYS A 103 3.78 7.62 -1.02
CA CYS A 103 5.03 8.39 -0.95
C CYS A 103 6.06 7.92 -1.97
N LEU A 104 6.19 6.59 -2.18
CA LEU A 104 7.10 6.02 -3.18
C LEU A 104 6.81 6.58 -4.57
N TYR A 105 5.56 6.49 -5.02
CA TYR A 105 5.15 6.96 -6.37
C TYR A 105 5.11 8.48 -6.49
N MET A 106 4.95 9.21 -5.39
CA MET A 106 5.02 10.67 -5.35
C MET A 106 6.45 11.20 -5.20
N ASN A 107 7.46 10.32 -5.20
CA ASN A 107 8.88 10.65 -5.03
C ASN A 107 9.18 11.42 -3.72
N ASP A 108 8.55 10.98 -2.61
CA ASP A 108 8.78 11.48 -1.25
C ASP A 108 9.55 10.44 -0.42
N PRO A 109 10.90 10.41 -0.49
CA PRO A 109 11.70 9.43 0.25
C PRO A 109 11.62 9.61 1.77
N GLU A 110 11.51 10.84 2.26
CA GLU A 110 11.34 11.12 3.68
C GLU A 110 10.00 10.59 4.21
N GLY A 111 8.92 10.80 3.47
CA GLY A 111 7.59 10.24 3.75
C GLY A 111 7.62 8.72 3.75
N LEU A 112 8.25 8.12 2.75
CA LEU A 112 8.40 6.67 2.66
C LEU A 112 9.11 6.08 3.90
N VAL A 113 10.23 6.69 4.33
CA VAL A 113 10.97 6.23 5.53
C VAL A 113 10.13 6.40 6.80
N ARG A 114 9.40 7.52 6.95
CA ARG A 114 8.51 7.73 8.12
C ARG A 114 7.44 6.66 8.19
N CYS A 115 6.74 6.39 7.07
CA CYS A 115 5.68 5.38 7.01
C CYS A 115 6.23 3.98 7.27
N ALA A 116 7.36 3.62 6.65
CA ALA A 116 8.00 2.34 6.86
C ALA A 116 8.44 2.13 8.31
N ARG A 117 9.01 3.17 8.96
CA ARG A 117 9.38 3.13 10.38
C ARG A 117 8.17 2.88 11.26
N ARG A 118 7.07 3.61 11.03
CA ARG A 118 5.87 3.42 11.85
C ARG A 118 5.27 2.02 11.67
N ALA A 119 5.23 1.51 10.45
CA ALA A 119 4.81 0.13 10.20
C ALA A 119 5.70 -0.90 10.91
N LEU A 120 7.02 -0.67 10.99
CA LEU A 120 7.97 -1.55 11.70
C LEU A 120 7.93 -1.41 13.22
N GLU A 121 7.45 -0.29 13.78
CA GLU A 121 7.14 -0.18 15.20
C GLU A 121 5.94 -1.05 15.59
N LEU A 122 4.98 -1.21 14.68
CA LEU A 122 3.79 -2.03 14.87
C LEU A 122 4.03 -3.51 14.56
N ASP A 123 4.78 -3.79 13.51
CA ASP A 123 5.18 -5.14 13.08
C ASP A 123 6.65 -5.13 12.67
N PRO A 124 7.57 -5.46 13.61
CA PRO A 124 9.02 -5.45 13.38
C PRO A 124 9.50 -6.43 12.32
N ASP A 125 8.70 -7.41 11.96
CA ASP A 125 9.05 -8.44 10.98
C ASP A 125 8.27 -8.30 9.66
N HIS A 126 7.69 -7.11 9.38
CA HIS A 126 6.96 -6.85 8.15
C HIS A 126 7.92 -6.65 6.95
N PRO A 127 8.05 -7.64 6.04
CA PRO A 127 9.08 -7.61 4.99
C PRO A 127 8.97 -6.41 4.03
N PRO A 128 7.74 -6.01 3.56
CA PRO A 128 7.61 -4.86 2.68
C PRO A 128 8.06 -3.55 3.34
N SER A 129 7.82 -3.36 4.64
CA SER A 129 8.23 -2.14 5.34
C SER A 129 9.75 -2.05 5.49
N HIS A 130 10.44 -3.15 5.70
CA HIS A 130 11.90 -3.17 5.65
C HIS A 130 12.42 -2.80 4.25
N TYR A 131 11.81 -3.34 3.19
CA TYR A 131 12.18 -2.99 1.83
C TYR A 131 11.94 -1.50 1.52
N TYR A 132 10.79 -0.95 1.92
CA TYR A 132 10.49 0.48 1.74
C TYR A 132 11.43 1.40 2.53
N ALA A 133 11.79 1.00 3.75
CA ALA A 133 12.82 1.72 4.49
C ALA A 133 14.16 1.70 3.73
N ALA A 134 14.56 0.55 3.16
CA ALA A 134 15.78 0.46 2.37
C ALA A 134 15.74 1.35 1.12
N VAL A 135 14.61 1.37 0.39
CA VAL A 135 14.41 2.23 -0.80
C VAL A 135 14.53 3.70 -0.44
N GLY A 136 13.78 4.15 0.57
CA GLY A 136 13.79 5.56 0.98
C GLY A 136 15.16 6.00 1.53
N LEU A 137 15.80 5.18 2.36
CA LEU A 137 17.13 5.46 2.92
C LEU A 137 18.21 5.50 1.83
N LEU A 138 18.14 4.62 0.83
CA LEU A 138 19.05 4.67 -0.31
C LEU A 138 18.90 5.98 -1.09
N ALA A 139 17.67 6.41 -1.33
CA ALA A 139 17.38 7.67 -2.01
C ALA A 139 17.89 8.90 -1.24
N LEU A 140 17.88 8.83 0.09
CA LEU A 140 18.42 9.87 0.96
C LEU A 140 19.95 9.80 1.12
N GLY A 141 20.62 8.82 0.51
CA GLY A 141 22.07 8.62 0.61
C GLY A 141 22.52 7.91 1.89
N GLU A 142 21.59 7.40 2.69
CA GLU A 142 21.88 6.69 3.95
C GLU A 142 22.22 5.21 3.68
N LEU A 143 23.29 4.96 2.91
CA LEU A 143 23.68 3.64 2.37
C LEU A 143 23.73 2.55 3.43
N GLY A 144 24.41 2.78 4.55
CA GLY A 144 24.58 1.72 5.58
C GLY A 144 23.28 1.36 6.29
N ALA A 145 22.32 2.31 6.41
CA ALA A 145 20.99 2.03 6.94
C ALA A 145 20.15 1.28 5.91
N ALA A 146 20.21 1.66 4.63
CA ALA A 146 19.54 0.98 3.54
C ALA A 146 19.95 -0.49 3.43
N GLU A 147 21.26 -0.78 3.53
CA GLU A 147 21.81 -2.16 3.50
C GLU A 147 21.27 -3.01 4.65
N ARG A 148 21.22 -2.48 5.87
CA ARG A 148 20.67 -3.21 7.03
C ARG A 148 19.21 -3.57 6.84
N HIS A 149 18.38 -2.62 6.40
CA HIS A 149 16.97 -2.85 6.14
C HIS A 149 16.74 -3.80 4.97
N LEU A 150 17.55 -3.70 3.91
CA LEU A 150 17.51 -4.66 2.79
C LEU A 150 17.83 -6.07 3.27
N GLY A 151 18.91 -6.25 4.07
CA GLY A 151 19.28 -7.55 4.62
C GLY A 151 18.13 -8.17 5.39
N ARG A 152 17.47 -7.39 6.26
CA ARG A 152 16.32 -7.89 7.03
C ARG A 152 15.13 -8.24 6.14
N ALA A 153 14.82 -7.44 5.12
CA ALA A 153 13.76 -7.73 4.17
C ALA A 153 13.99 -9.08 3.45
N VAL A 154 15.25 -9.32 3.00
CA VAL A 154 15.63 -10.57 2.32
C VAL A 154 15.57 -11.77 3.26
N GLU A 155 16.05 -11.65 4.50
CA GLU A 155 15.92 -12.70 5.53
C GLU A 155 14.47 -13.09 5.77
N LEU A 156 13.56 -12.12 5.72
CA LEU A 156 12.11 -12.32 5.85
C LEU A 156 11.43 -12.77 4.55
N GLY A 157 12.20 -13.05 3.50
CA GLY A 157 11.72 -13.62 2.24
C GLY A 157 11.31 -12.59 1.18
N HIS A 158 11.54 -11.29 1.40
CA HIS A 158 11.30 -10.27 0.36
C HIS A 158 12.33 -10.38 -0.77
N ARG A 159 11.87 -10.20 -2.01
CA ARG A 159 12.74 -10.20 -3.19
C ARG A 159 12.89 -8.77 -3.71
N PRO A 160 14.08 -8.15 -3.55
CA PRO A 160 14.31 -6.81 -4.07
C PRO A 160 14.28 -6.78 -5.60
N THR A 161 13.92 -5.63 -6.15
CA THR A 161 13.93 -5.42 -7.60
C THR A 161 15.35 -5.33 -8.15
N ALA A 162 15.52 -5.65 -9.44
CA ALA A 162 16.82 -5.54 -10.10
C ALA A 162 17.30 -4.07 -10.17
N GLU A 163 16.36 -3.14 -10.31
CA GLU A 163 16.58 -1.69 -10.33
C GLU A 163 17.17 -1.22 -9.01
N PHE A 164 16.57 -1.64 -7.89
CA PHE A 164 17.07 -1.33 -6.55
C PHE A 164 18.51 -1.86 -6.36
N LEU A 165 18.77 -3.11 -6.73
CA LEU A 165 20.10 -3.71 -6.58
C LEU A 165 21.15 -2.96 -7.41
N ARG A 166 20.83 -2.56 -8.65
CA ARG A 166 21.71 -1.73 -9.49
C ARG A 166 21.98 -0.36 -8.88
N ALA A 167 20.94 0.28 -8.30
CA ALA A 167 21.09 1.57 -7.63
C ALA A 167 21.97 1.46 -6.38
N LEU A 168 21.79 0.39 -5.60
CA LEU A 168 22.60 0.10 -4.43
C LEU A 168 24.08 -0.11 -4.81
N GLU A 169 24.36 -0.92 -5.85
CA GLU A 169 25.73 -1.12 -6.36
C GLU A 169 26.38 0.18 -6.85
N ARG A 170 25.62 1.07 -7.50
CA ARG A 170 26.13 2.39 -7.89
C ARG A 170 26.48 3.22 -6.66
N ALA A 171 25.59 3.29 -5.67
CA ALA A 171 25.82 4.04 -4.45
C ALA A 171 27.03 3.52 -3.65
N GLN A 172 27.26 2.19 -3.67
CA GLN A 172 28.46 1.57 -3.05
C GLN A 172 29.76 1.97 -3.75
N ARG A 173 29.75 2.10 -5.09
CA ARG A 173 30.94 2.52 -5.87
C ARG A 173 31.19 4.02 -5.77
N ASP A 174 30.13 4.80 -5.76
CA ASP A 174 30.19 6.26 -5.78
C ASP A 174 29.64 6.83 -4.48
N ARG A 175 30.49 6.88 -3.44
CA ARG A 175 30.14 7.40 -2.12
C ARG A 175 29.74 8.88 -2.13
N THR A 176 29.83 9.54 -3.29
CA THR A 176 29.45 10.94 -3.50
C THR A 176 28.13 11.07 -4.26
N ALA A 177 27.44 9.97 -4.57
CA ALA A 177 26.17 9.98 -5.26
C ALA A 177 25.14 10.82 -4.48
N GLY A 178 24.59 11.82 -5.15
CA GLY A 178 23.57 12.68 -4.61
C GLY A 178 22.22 11.96 -4.45
N ARG A 179 21.19 12.73 -4.14
CA ARG A 179 19.80 12.24 -3.98
C ARG A 179 19.34 11.48 -5.24
N ILE A 180 18.78 10.28 -5.06
CA ILE A 180 18.32 9.40 -6.15
C ILE A 180 16.79 9.41 -6.18
N ASP A 181 16.21 9.34 -7.39
CA ASP A 181 14.76 9.21 -7.58
C ASP A 181 14.29 7.81 -7.12
N ILE A 182 13.40 7.76 -6.12
CA ILE A 182 12.93 6.51 -5.54
C ILE A 182 12.03 5.70 -6.47
N VAL A 183 11.36 6.34 -7.40
CA VAL A 183 10.51 5.64 -8.39
C VAL A 183 11.40 4.83 -9.32
N GLU A 184 12.53 5.38 -9.76
CA GLU A 184 13.50 4.66 -10.61
C GLU A 184 14.10 3.44 -9.91
N ILE A 185 14.43 3.56 -8.62
CA ILE A 185 15.06 2.46 -7.87
C ILE A 185 14.06 1.41 -7.38
N SER A 186 12.78 1.74 -7.30
CA SER A 186 11.74 0.79 -6.90
C SER A 186 11.28 -0.13 -8.02
N GLY A 187 11.64 0.17 -9.27
CA GLY A 187 11.15 -0.53 -10.47
C GLY A 187 9.69 -0.20 -10.80
N GLY A 188 9.15 0.87 -10.21
CA GLY A 188 7.81 1.36 -10.50
C GLY A 188 7.79 2.15 -11.82
N GLU A 189 7.15 1.62 -12.85
CA GLU A 189 6.77 2.44 -14.00
C GLU A 189 5.53 3.25 -13.61
N ALA A 190 5.70 4.57 -13.44
CA ALA A 190 4.56 5.46 -13.30
C ALA A 190 3.71 5.40 -14.59
N PRO A 191 2.37 5.21 -14.50
CA PRO A 191 1.53 5.24 -15.68
C PRO A 191 1.58 6.64 -16.27
N GLY A 192 2.03 6.76 -17.54
CA GLY A 192 2.06 8.04 -18.27
C GLY A 192 3.35 8.39 -18.97
N LYS A 193 4.47 7.71 -18.72
CA LYS A 193 5.64 7.80 -19.60
C LYS A 193 5.50 6.79 -20.76
N ALA A 194 4.44 6.96 -21.59
CA ALA A 194 4.48 6.41 -22.93
C ALA A 194 5.70 7.03 -23.62
N LYS A 195 6.60 6.18 -24.10
CA LYS A 195 7.72 6.62 -24.95
C LYS A 195 7.13 7.42 -26.10
N GLU A 196 7.42 8.71 -26.12
CA GLU A 196 7.35 9.49 -27.35
C GLU A 196 8.46 8.94 -28.26
N ASP A 197 8.08 8.05 -29.18
CA ASP A 197 8.87 7.69 -30.36
C ASP A 197 8.58 8.69 -31.48
#